data_722489559fcb8fd5c9f2acfe71012596
#
_entry.id   722489559fcb8fd5c9f2acfe71012596
#
_cell.length_a   1.000
_cell.length_b   1.000
_cell.length_c   1.000
_cell.angle_alpha   90.00
_cell.angle_beta   90.00
_cell.angle_gamma   90.00
#
_symmetry.space_group_name_H-M   'P 1'
#
loop_
_entity.id
_entity.type
_entity.pdbx_description
1 polymer ?
#
loop_
_entity_poly.entity_id
_entity_poly.type
_entity_poly.pdbx_seq_one_letter_code
_entity_poly.pdbx_strand_id
1 'polypeptide(L)'
;MKQLDTKKSYSLIKSILIIVFFSAIFYFLTSQKRELPVYNPFDVNPELVDKGLQNIKEGHTIADFKLVNQSGKTITQKDYEDKIYVADFFFTRCQTICPIMTKHMSDLQQEFLNDDQVKLLSMSVTPVMDSIPILKAYADKKGAIEKKWNLTTGDKKHIYNLARKSFMSVLDEGDGGLQDFIHTEQFVLIDKKKQIRGFYDGTNADDIKRLIDDIRLLMEKN
;
A
#
# COMPACT_ATOMS: atom_id res chain seq x y z
N MET A 1 -52.75 -0.52 -47.84
CA MET A 1 -51.60 -1.36 -47.45
C MET A 1 -50.34 -0.54 -46.95
N LYS A 2 -50.16 0.74 -47.21
CA LYS A 2 -48.97 1.53 -46.79
C LYS A 2 -48.96 2.01 -45.32
N GLN A 3 -50.11 2.08 -44.63
CA GLN A 3 -50.19 2.63 -43.25
C GLN A 3 -49.79 1.66 -42.14
N LEU A 4 -49.83 0.34 -42.39
CA LEU A 4 -49.43 -0.69 -41.41
C LEU A 4 -47.89 -0.84 -41.30
N ASP A 5 -47.16 -0.56 -42.38
CA ASP A 5 -45.69 -0.65 -42.42
C ASP A 5 -45.01 0.49 -41.63
N THR A 6 -45.57 1.68 -41.68
CA THR A 6 -45.01 2.84 -40.96
C THR A 6 -45.14 2.74 -39.45
N LYS A 7 -46.25 2.22 -38.91
CA LYS A 7 -46.45 1.97 -37.46
C LYS A 7 -45.50 0.92 -36.91
N LYS A 8 -45.25 -0.16 -37.67
CA LYS A 8 -44.35 -1.24 -37.28
C LYS A 8 -42.88 -0.76 -37.27
N SER A 9 -42.50 0.05 -38.28
CA SER A 9 -41.17 0.68 -38.33
C SER A 9 -40.93 1.67 -37.17
N TYR A 10 -41.94 2.47 -36.82
CA TYR A 10 -41.88 3.43 -35.72
C TYR A 10 -41.73 2.73 -34.34
N SER A 11 -42.42 1.60 -34.15
CA SER A 11 -42.31 0.76 -32.94
C SER A 11 -40.91 0.16 -32.82
N LEU A 12 -40.33 -0.31 -33.93
CA LEU A 12 -39.00 -0.90 -33.98
C LEU A 12 -37.93 0.14 -33.64
N ILE A 13 -38.01 1.35 -34.19
CA ILE A 13 -37.11 2.45 -33.92
C ILE A 13 -37.16 2.86 -32.44
N LYS A 14 -38.37 2.94 -31.85
CA LYS A 14 -38.50 3.23 -30.40
C LYS A 14 -37.83 2.17 -29.53
N SER A 15 -38.00 0.89 -29.85
CA SER A 15 -37.39 -0.20 -29.12
C SER A 15 -35.87 -0.16 -29.21
N ILE A 16 -35.31 0.14 -30.38
CA ILE A 16 -33.86 0.31 -30.57
C ILE A 16 -33.33 1.50 -29.73
N LEU A 17 -34.01 2.64 -29.75
CA LEU A 17 -33.63 3.81 -28.97
C LEU A 17 -33.63 3.53 -27.45
N ILE A 18 -34.64 2.76 -26.99
CA ILE A 18 -34.69 2.34 -25.56
C ILE A 18 -33.52 1.43 -25.22
N ILE A 19 -33.19 0.45 -26.06
CA ILE A 19 -32.07 -0.47 -25.84
C ILE A 19 -30.74 0.33 -25.82
N VAL A 20 -30.53 1.23 -26.77
CA VAL A 20 -29.32 2.09 -26.81
C VAL A 20 -29.24 2.98 -25.58
N PHE A 21 -30.36 3.55 -25.14
CA PHE A 21 -30.39 4.38 -23.93
C PHE A 21 -30.03 3.57 -22.67
N PHE A 22 -30.62 2.39 -22.48
CA PHE A 22 -30.28 1.54 -21.32
C PHE A 22 -28.88 0.98 -21.40
N SER A 23 -28.37 0.63 -22.59
CA SER A 23 -26.98 0.19 -22.72
C SER A 23 -25.97 1.34 -22.46
N ALA A 24 -26.30 2.56 -22.84
CA ALA A 24 -25.50 3.74 -22.51
C ALA A 24 -25.49 4.03 -21.00
N ILE A 25 -26.67 3.93 -20.34
CA ILE A 25 -26.75 4.06 -18.87
C ILE A 25 -25.95 2.94 -18.19
N PHE A 26 -26.13 1.70 -18.62
CA PHE A 26 -25.40 0.56 -18.08
C PHE A 26 -23.89 0.74 -18.25
N TYR A 27 -23.43 1.15 -19.44
CA TYR A 27 -22.03 1.48 -19.69
C TYR A 27 -21.53 2.60 -18.78
N PHE A 28 -22.29 3.67 -18.62
CA PHE A 28 -21.93 4.79 -17.73
C PHE A 28 -21.85 4.36 -16.26
N LEU A 29 -22.79 3.56 -15.78
CA LEU A 29 -22.80 3.05 -14.40
C LEU A 29 -21.67 2.04 -14.14
N THR A 30 -21.32 1.22 -15.14
CA THR A 30 -20.23 0.23 -15.01
C THR A 30 -18.85 0.81 -15.30
N SER A 31 -18.75 1.92 -16.01
CA SER A 31 -17.48 2.60 -16.33
C SER A 31 -16.99 3.55 -15.24
N GLN A 32 -17.71 3.68 -14.13
CA GLN A 32 -17.21 4.44 -12.97
C GLN A 32 -15.94 3.76 -12.45
N LYS A 33 -14.77 4.31 -12.79
CA LYS A 33 -13.48 3.82 -12.29
C LYS A 33 -13.48 3.91 -10.76
N ARG A 34 -13.30 2.77 -10.09
CA ARG A 34 -13.09 2.71 -8.64
C ARG A 34 -11.92 3.63 -8.27
N GLU A 35 -12.13 4.52 -7.32
CA GLU A 35 -11.08 5.35 -6.77
C GLU A 35 -10.72 4.85 -5.38
N LEU A 36 -9.41 4.70 -5.11
CA LEU A 36 -8.97 4.41 -3.77
C LEU A 36 -9.10 5.67 -2.90
N PRO A 37 -9.55 5.54 -1.65
CA PRO A 37 -9.55 6.64 -0.71
C PRO A 37 -8.12 7.13 -0.44
N VAL A 38 -8.00 8.37 0.04
CA VAL A 38 -6.80 8.89 0.68
C VAL A 38 -7.07 8.84 2.18
N TYR A 39 -6.23 8.14 2.91
CA TYR A 39 -6.35 8.04 4.37
C TYR A 39 -5.55 9.17 5.05
N ASN A 40 -6.24 9.91 5.90
CA ASN A 40 -5.65 10.91 6.77
C ASN A 40 -5.79 10.44 8.24
N PRO A 41 -5.10 11.04 9.19
CA PRO A 41 -5.21 10.65 10.60
C PRO A 41 -6.64 10.57 11.14
N PHE A 42 -7.52 11.45 10.69
CA PHE A 42 -8.94 11.45 11.07
C PHE A 42 -9.71 10.19 10.62
N ASP A 43 -9.28 9.56 9.52
CA ASP A 43 -9.96 8.42 8.89
C ASP A 43 -9.51 7.06 9.48
N VAL A 44 -8.48 7.07 10.32
CA VAL A 44 -7.86 5.87 10.90
C VAL A 44 -8.35 5.68 12.35
N ASN A 45 -8.32 4.42 12.84
CA ASN A 45 -8.62 4.15 14.26
C ASN A 45 -7.79 5.09 15.15
N PRO A 46 -8.43 5.90 16.04
CA PRO A 46 -7.74 6.86 16.89
C PRO A 46 -6.62 6.26 17.76
N GLU A 47 -6.67 4.96 18.08
CA GLU A 47 -5.63 4.25 18.83
C GLU A 47 -4.33 4.09 18.05
N LEU A 48 -4.39 4.14 16.71
CA LEU A 48 -3.25 4.07 15.80
C LEU A 48 -2.69 5.46 15.45
N VAL A 49 -3.27 6.51 15.98
CA VAL A 49 -2.95 7.89 15.60
C VAL A 49 -2.52 8.70 16.82
N ASP A 50 -1.35 9.34 16.74
CA ASP A 50 -0.89 10.31 17.73
C ASP A 50 -2.00 11.33 18.04
N LYS A 51 -2.26 11.57 19.35
CA LYS A 51 -3.33 12.46 19.81
C LYS A 51 -3.27 13.86 19.21
N GLY A 52 -2.08 14.34 18.89
CA GLY A 52 -1.87 15.63 18.23
C GLY A 52 -2.26 15.64 16.75
N LEU A 53 -2.41 14.48 16.11
CA LEU A 53 -2.70 14.34 14.69
C LEU A 53 -4.14 13.93 14.39
N GLN A 54 -4.90 13.41 15.37
CA GLN A 54 -6.24 12.81 15.16
C GLN A 54 -7.26 13.73 14.47
N ASN A 55 -7.07 15.03 14.52
CA ASN A 55 -7.98 16.01 13.91
C ASN A 55 -7.57 16.40 12.47
N ILE A 56 -6.48 15.85 11.93
CA ILE A 56 -6.02 16.16 10.58
C ILE A 56 -6.89 15.38 9.58
N LYS A 57 -7.71 16.10 8.82
CA LYS A 57 -8.66 15.56 7.84
C LYS A 57 -8.11 15.50 6.43
N GLU A 58 -7.07 16.27 6.13
CA GLU A 58 -6.52 16.41 4.78
C GLU A 58 -5.01 16.69 4.82
N GLY A 59 -4.31 16.36 3.74
CA GLY A 59 -2.93 16.75 3.53
C GLY A 59 -1.89 15.89 4.24
N HIS A 60 -2.28 14.77 4.85
CA HIS A 60 -1.31 13.83 5.43
C HIS A 60 -0.50 13.15 4.34
N THR A 61 0.81 13.14 4.50
CA THR A 61 1.75 12.45 3.62
C THR A 61 2.82 11.76 4.45
N ILE A 62 3.41 10.68 3.90
CA ILE A 62 4.53 10.01 4.55
C ILE A 62 5.69 11.00 4.73
N ALA A 63 6.17 11.10 5.97
CA ALA A 63 7.30 11.96 6.34
C ALA A 63 8.59 11.49 5.65
N ASP A 64 9.50 12.43 5.45
CA ASP A 64 10.82 12.10 4.91
C ASP A 64 11.58 11.19 5.89
N PHE A 65 12.25 10.19 5.34
CA PHE A 65 13.03 9.23 6.12
C PHE A 65 14.46 9.07 5.59
N LYS A 66 15.33 8.61 6.47
CA LYS A 66 16.69 8.20 6.14
C LYS A 66 17.01 6.90 6.86
N LEU A 67 17.16 5.84 6.10
CA LEU A 67 17.38 4.47 6.57
C LEU A 67 18.60 3.87 5.85
N VAL A 68 19.05 2.70 6.29
CA VAL A 68 20.12 1.94 5.62
C VAL A 68 19.57 0.59 5.21
N ASN A 69 19.74 0.20 3.95
CA ASN A 69 19.23 -1.06 3.46
C ASN A 69 20.18 -2.25 3.72
N GLN A 70 19.74 -3.44 3.34
CA GLN A 70 20.48 -4.70 3.48
C GLN A 70 21.85 -4.72 2.79
N SER A 71 22.13 -3.82 1.88
CA SER A 71 23.43 -3.68 1.20
C SER A 71 24.28 -2.55 1.75
N GLY A 72 23.86 -1.91 2.85
CA GLY A 72 24.56 -0.80 3.47
C GLY A 72 24.39 0.55 2.79
N LYS A 73 23.46 0.65 1.81
CA LYS A 73 23.16 1.91 1.12
C LYS A 73 22.16 2.73 1.92
N THR A 74 22.37 4.03 1.97
CA THR A 74 21.38 4.97 2.50
C THR A 74 20.18 5.02 1.56
N ILE A 75 18.98 4.81 2.13
CA ILE A 75 17.68 4.89 1.47
C ILE A 75 16.90 6.03 2.10
N THR A 76 16.31 6.85 1.23
CA THR A 76 15.56 8.04 1.63
C THR A 76 14.20 8.07 0.92
N GLN A 77 13.34 9.00 1.30
CA GLN A 77 12.07 9.22 0.59
C GLN A 77 12.28 9.52 -0.92
N LYS A 78 13.43 10.10 -1.32
CA LYS A 78 13.75 10.36 -2.73
C LYS A 78 13.87 9.08 -3.56
N ASP A 79 14.27 7.97 -2.96
CA ASP A 79 14.36 6.66 -3.65
C ASP A 79 12.98 6.09 -3.99
N TYR A 80 11.92 6.69 -3.41
CA TYR A 80 10.51 6.35 -3.59
C TYR A 80 9.71 7.50 -4.24
N GLU A 81 10.39 8.54 -4.74
CA GLU A 81 9.75 9.64 -5.48
C GLU A 81 9.12 9.08 -6.77
N ASP A 82 7.90 9.52 -7.06
CA ASP A 82 7.09 9.03 -8.19
C ASP A 82 6.90 7.50 -8.22
N LYS A 83 6.97 6.84 -7.06
CA LYS A 83 6.73 5.41 -6.91
C LYS A 83 5.47 5.15 -6.09
N ILE A 84 4.77 4.09 -6.48
CA ILE A 84 3.81 3.40 -5.62
C ILE A 84 4.63 2.43 -4.78
N TYR A 85 4.41 2.39 -3.47
CA TYR A 85 5.12 1.42 -2.67
C TYR A 85 4.30 0.83 -1.54
N VAL A 86 4.65 -0.39 -1.16
CA VAL A 86 4.10 -1.08 0.00
C VAL A 86 5.14 -1.05 1.11
N ALA A 87 4.74 -0.61 2.30
CA ALA A 87 5.60 -0.59 3.48
C ALA A 87 5.09 -1.56 4.54
N ASP A 88 6.02 -2.22 5.24
CA ASP A 88 5.76 -3.04 6.42
C ASP A 88 6.82 -2.84 7.50
N PHE A 89 6.47 -3.28 8.71
CA PHE A 89 7.36 -3.30 9.88
C PHE A 89 7.59 -4.73 10.32
N PHE A 90 8.85 -5.14 10.40
CA PHE A 90 9.23 -6.54 10.65
C PHE A 90 10.45 -6.65 11.57
N PHE A 91 10.82 -7.87 11.95
CA PHE A 91 12.13 -8.19 12.51
C PHE A 91 12.57 -9.61 12.12
N THR A 92 13.89 -9.80 11.94
CA THR A 92 14.42 -11.04 11.32
C THR A 92 14.22 -12.29 12.15
N ARG A 93 14.05 -12.16 13.48
CA ARG A 93 13.93 -13.27 14.44
C ARG A 93 12.50 -13.67 14.76
N CYS A 94 11.50 -13.00 14.17
CA CYS A 94 10.10 -13.35 14.34
C CYS A 94 9.84 -14.75 13.79
N GLN A 95 9.17 -15.59 14.58
CA GLN A 95 8.84 -16.97 14.20
C GLN A 95 7.35 -17.19 13.93
N THR A 96 6.54 -16.17 14.11
CA THR A 96 5.07 -16.24 14.01
C THR A 96 4.56 -15.61 12.72
N ILE A 97 4.28 -14.32 12.71
CA ILE A 97 3.63 -13.62 11.59
C ILE A 97 4.62 -13.19 10.50
N CYS A 98 5.84 -12.73 10.85
CA CYS A 98 6.79 -12.22 9.87
C CYS A 98 7.16 -13.23 8.75
N PRO A 99 7.28 -14.54 9.00
CA PRO A 99 7.48 -15.49 7.91
C PRO A 99 6.37 -15.46 6.85
N ILE A 100 5.11 -15.29 7.26
CA ILE A 100 3.94 -15.19 6.37
C ILE A 100 4.00 -13.85 5.63
N MET A 101 4.16 -12.74 6.35
CA MET A 101 4.26 -11.40 5.78
C MET A 101 5.41 -11.31 4.76
N THR A 102 6.60 -11.82 5.12
CA THR A 102 7.76 -11.84 4.23
C THR A 102 7.51 -12.67 2.96
N LYS A 103 6.77 -13.79 3.08
CA LYS A 103 6.34 -14.57 1.92
C LYS A 103 5.45 -13.71 1.00
N HIS A 104 4.47 -13.02 1.56
CA HIS A 104 3.59 -12.15 0.80
C HIS A 104 4.33 -10.94 0.18
N MET A 105 5.32 -10.35 0.87
CA MET A 105 6.21 -9.33 0.27
C MET A 105 7.02 -9.92 -0.90
N SER A 106 7.49 -11.17 -0.78
CA SER A 106 8.17 -11.85 -1.90
C SER A 106 7.21 -12.10 -3.08
N ASP A 107 5.95 -12.44 -2.81
CA ASP A 107 4.93 -12.63 -3.86
C ASP A 107 4.61 -11.31 -4.56
N LEU A 108 4.46 -10.21 -3.81
CA LEU A 108 4.32 -8.85 -4.36
C LEU A 108 5.55 -8.46 -5.21
N GLN A 109 6.75 -8.80 -4.75
CA GLN A 109 7.98 -8.58 -5.53
C GLN A 109 7.91 -9.28 -6.88
N GLN A 110 7.50 -10.55 -6.92
CA GLN A 110 7.40 -11.32 -8.16
C GLN A 110 6.32 -10.77 -9.08
N GLU A 111 5.15 -10.42 -8.53
CA GLU A 111 4.02 -9.85 -9.27
C GLU A 111 4.42 -8.57 -10.03
N PHE A 112 5.15 -7.67 -9.35
CA PHE A 112 5.55 -6.37 -9.91
C PHE A 112 7.03 -6.29 -10.27
N LEU A 113 7.71 -7.42 -10.52
CA LEU A 113 9.16 -7.46 -10.73
C LEU A 113 9.64 -6.54 -11.85
N ASN A 114 8.88 -6.49 -12.93
CA ASN A 114 9.21 -5.72 -14.14
C ASN A 114 8.60 -4.30 -14.13
N ASP A 115 7.85 -3.92 -13.11
CA ASP A 115 7.22 -2.62 -12.99
C ASP A 115 8.07 -1.66 -12.17
N ASP A 116 8.82 -0.79 -12.85
CA ASP A 116 9.69 0.18 -12.17
C ASP A 116 8.92 1.23 -11.33
N GLN A 117 7.59 1.31 -11.48
CA GLN A 117 6.73 2.20 -10.71
C GLN A 117 6.43 1.69 -9.29
N VAL A 118 6.58 0.37 -9.06
CA VAL A 118 6.23 -0.27 -7.78
C VAL A 118 7.49 -0.65 -7.02
N LYS A 119 7.57 -0.31 -5.74
CA LYS A 119 8.64 -0.67 -4.81
C LYS A 119 8.11 -1.24 -3.50
N LEU A 120 8.98 -1.90 -2.75
CA LEU A 120 8.68 -2.48 -1.44
C LEU A 120 9.68 -1.94 -0.41
N LEU A 121 9.20 -1.66 0.80
CA LEU A 121 9.98 -1.11 1.90
C LEU A 121 9.65 -1.83 3.20
N SER A 122 10.56 -2.65 3.69
CA SER A 122 10.45 -3.29 5.00
C SER A 122 11.37 -2.61 6.01
N MET A 123 10.83 -2.16 7.14
CA MET A 123 11.57 -1.44 8.19
C MET A 123 11.71 -2.32 9.43
N SER A 124 12.95 -2.58 9.85
CA SER A 124 13.17 -3.38 11.06
C SER A 124 12.82 -2.61 12.32
N VAL A 125 11.97 -3.22 13.18
CA VAL A 125 11.63 -2.69 14.50
C VAL A 125 12.65 -3.06 15.59
N THR A 126 13.64 -3.89 15.26
CA THR A 126 14.75 -4.26 16.16
C THR A 126 16.11 -3.89 15.55
N PRO A 127 16.34 -2.60 15.19
CA PRO A 127 17.52 -2.21 14.39
C PRO A 127 18.86 -2.50 15.04
N VAL A 128 18.92 -2.55 16.38
CA VAL A 128 20.14 -2.95 17.10
C VAL A 128 20.49 -4.42 16.84
N MET A 129 19.48 -5.29 16.72
CA MET A 129 19.66 -6.71 16.45
C MET A 129 19.76 -7.00 14.96
N ASP A 130 19.02 -6.28 14.13
CA ASP A 130 18.96 -6.45 12.69
C ASP A 130 20.00 -5.56 12.01
N SER A 131 21.28 -5.85 12.28
CA SER A 131 22.41 -5.19 11.62
C SER A 131 22.44 -5.48 10.12
N ILE A 132 23.18 -4.67 9.34
CA ILE A 132 23.29 -4.83 7.89
C ILE A 132 23.66 -6.26 7.46
N PRO A 133 24.65 -6.96 8.07
CA PRO A 133 24.95 -8.33 7.71
C PRO A 133 23.79 -9.30 7.97
N ILE A 134 23.03 -9.11 9.07
CA ILE A 134 21.87 -9.92 9.41
C ILE A 134 20.74 -9.69 8.41
N LEU A 135 20.45 -8.41 8.07
CA LEU A 135 19.48 -8.06 7.04
C LEU A 135 19.87 -8.60 5.68
N LYS A 136 21.15 -8.56 5.32
CA LYS A 136 21.64 -9.11 4.05
C LYS A 136 21.41 -10.62 3.98
N ALA A 137 21.79 -11.36 5.02
CA ALA A 137 21.57 -12.80 5.08
C ALA A 137 20.07 -13.16 5.03
N TYR A 138 19.22 -12.36 5.70
CA TYR A 138 17.78 -12.54 5.66
C TYR A 138 17.22 -12.24 4.27
N ALA A 139 17.62 -11.12 3.64
CA ALA A 139 17.23 -10.75 2.28
C ALA A 139 17.60 -11.82 1.26
N ASP A 140 18.82 -12.35 1.32
CA ASP A 140 19.28 -13.42 0.44
C ASP A 140 18.45 -14.70 0.61
N LYS A 141 18.18 -15.11 1.87
CA LYS A 141 17.34 -16.26 2.17
C LYS A 141 15.92 -16.10 1.66
N LYS A 142 15.38 -14.86 1.61
CA LYS A 142 14.01 -14.56 1.18
C LYS A 142 13.91 -14.18 -0.30
N GLY A 143 15.04 -14.10 -1.01
CA GLY A 143 15.09 -13.73 -2.43
C GLY A 143 14.76 -12.27 -2.69
N ALA A 144 15.03 -11.39 -1.72
CA ALA A 144 14.77 -9.96 -1.88
C ALA A 144 15.74 -9.33 -2.89
N ILE A 145 15.21 -8.69 -3.90
CA ILE A 145 15.94 -8.00 -4.97
C ILE A 145 16.01 -6.53 -4.60
N GLU A 146 17.21 -6.02 -4.28
CA GLU A 146 17.44 -4.66 -3.77
C GLU A 146 16.81 -3.55 -4.63
N LYS A 147 16.85 -3.68 -5.96
CA LYS A 147 16.23 -2.71 -6.87
C LYS A 147 14.72 -2.58 -6.62
N LYS A 148 14.07 -3.64 -6.17
CA LYS A 148 12.62 -3.73 -5.96
C LYS A 148 12.22 -3.63 -4.49
N TRP A 149 12.95 -4.33 -3.62
CA TRP A 149 12.61 -4.48 -2.22
C TRP A 149 13.78 -4.16 -1.29
N ASN A 150 13.65 -3.08 -0.53
CA ASN A 150 14.60 -2.70 0.50
C ASN A 150 14.15 -3.20 1.88
N LEU A 151 14.98 -4.03 2.50
CA LEU A 151 14.89 -4.34 3.93
C LEU A 151 15.82 -3.39 4.67
N THR A 152 15.29 -2.59 5.57
CA THR A 152 16.01 -1.46 6.13
C THR A 152 16.15 -1.50 7.64
N THR A 153 17.21 -0.87 8.13
CA THR A 153 17.49 -0.60 9.52
C THR A 153 17.88 0.87 9.70
N GLY A 154 18.01 1.33 10.93
CA GLY A 154 18.37 2.72 11.20
C GLY A 154 18.21 3.09 12.67
N ASP A 155 18.02 4.38 12.94
CA ASP A 155 17.71 4.84 14.29
C ASP A 155 16.34 4.32 14.75
N LYS A 156 16.31 3.66 15.91
CA LYS A 156 15.09 3.04 16.44
C LYS A 156 13.98 4.06 16.64
N LYS A 157 14.29 5.20 17.23
CA LYS A 157 13.32 6.25 17.51
C LYS A 157 12.73 6.83 16.22
N HIS A 158 13.56 6.99 15.19
CA HIS A 158 13.12 7.43 13.87
C HIS A 158 12.14 6.43 13.25
N ILE A 159 12.49 5.12 13.23
CA ILE A 159 11.63 4.06 12.68
C ILE A 159 10.28 3.99 13.43
N TYR A 160 10.30 4.10 14.75
CA TYR A 160 9.09 4.06 15.58
C TYR A 160 8.20 5.30 15.38
N ASN A 161 8.81 6.48 15.21
CA ASN A 161 8.06 7.67 14.83
C ASN A 161 7.42 7.55 13.44
N LEU A 162 8.12 6.94 12.47
CA LEU A 162 7.54 6.65 11.16
C LEU A 162 6.33 5.71 11.31
N ALA A 163 6.46 4.61 12.04
CA ALA A 163 5.39 3.63 12.23
C ALA A 163 4.13 4.25 12.85
N ARG A 164 4.30 5.07 13.90
CA ARG A 164 3.20 5.68 14.66
C ARG A 164 2.60 6.91 13.99
N LYS A 165 3.46 7.84 13.58
CA LYS A 165 3.02 9.19 13.19
C LYS A 165 2.88 9.38 11.69
N SER A 166 3.58 8.57 10.92
CA SER A 166 3.61 8.71 9.47
C SER A 166 2.80 7.62 8.78
N PHE A 167 3.07 6.35 9.09
CA PHE A 167 2.37 5.22 8.50
C PHE A 167 1.09 4.83 9.24
N MET A 168 0.92 5.27 10.52
CA MET A 168 -0.26 4.98 11.35
C MET A 168 -0.61 3.48 11.37
N SER A 169 0.42 2.64 11.47
CA SER A 169 0.30 1.18 11.33
C SER A 169 0.46 0.42 12.65
N VAL A 170 0.67 1.14 13.74
CA VAL A 170 0.84 0.58 15.10
C VAL A 170 0.19 1.48 16.12
N LEU A 171 -0.14 0.92 17.30
CA LEU A 171 -0.69 1.68 18.42
C LEU A 171 0.26 2.83 18.82
N ASP A 172 -0.32 4.00 19.12
CA ASP A 172 0.43 5.18 19.56
C ASP A 172 0.78 5.09 21.06
N GLU A 173 1.49 4.00 21.41
CA GLU A 173 1.98 3.73 22.75
C GLU A 173 3.50 3.57 22.74
N GLY A 174 4.18 4.13 23.77
CA GLY A 174 5.62 4.04 23.92
C GLY A 174 6.39 5.24 23.35
N ASP A 175 7.70 5.26 23.61
CA ASP A 175 8.58 6.41 23.39
C ASP A 175 9.74 6.15 22.39
N GLY A 176 9.81 4.94 21.82
CA GLY A 176 10.91 4.49 20.95
C GLY A 176 12.16 4.10 21.73
N GLY A 177 12.09 4.04 23.08
CA GLY A 177 13.22 3.64 23.96
C GLY A 177 13.52 2.13 23.90
N LEU A 178 14.45 1.70 24.77
CA LEU A 178 14.93 0.31 24.77
C LEU A 178 13.85 -0.70 25.06
N GLN A 179 12.88 -0.36 25.94
CA GLN A 179 11.79 -1.24 26.35
C GLN A 179 10.57 -1.17 25.40
N ASP A 180 10.53 -0.18 24.51
CA ASP A 180 9.45 -0.05 23.54
C ASP A 180 9.60 -1.10 22.43
N PHE A 181 8.51 -1.81 22.13
CA PHE A 181 8.48 -2.81 21.07
C PHE A 181 7.16 -2.71 20.32
N ILE A 182 7.24 -2.39 19.04
CA ILE A 182 6.07 -2.37 18.15
C ILE A 182 5.91 -3.69 17.41
N HIS A 183 4.65 -4.07 17.21
CA HIS A 183 4.26 -5.29 16.51
C HIS A 183 3.01 -5.00 15.68
N THR A 184 3.07 -5.33 14.41
CA THR A 184 1.96 -5.12 13.48
C THR A 184 2.02 -6.13 12.33
N GLU A 185 0.85 -6.56 11.88
CA GLU A 185 0.67 -7.36 10.66
C GLU A 185 0.31 -6.50 9.44
N GLN A 186 0.24 -5.19 9.58
CA GLN A 186 -0.24 -4.31 8.52
C GLN A 186 0.78 -4.06 7.42
N PHE A 187 0.32 -4.18 6.17
CA PHE A 187 0.92 -3.57 4.99
C PHE A 187 0.23 -2.25 4.69
N VAL A 188 1.01 -1.23 4.42
CA VAL A 188 0.52 0.10 4.07
C VAL A 188 0.83 0.37 2.61
N LEU A 189 -0.18 0.73 1.82
CA LEU A 189 -0.03 1.13 0.40
C LEU A 189 0.09 2.64 0.29
N ILE A 190 1.16 3.10 -0.36
CA ILE A 190 1.46 4.51 -0.55
C ILE A 190 1.53 4.82 -2.05
N ASP A 191 0.92 5.94 -2.46
CA ASP A 191 0.93 6.42 -3.84
C ASP A 191 2.12 7.35 -4.15
N LYS A 192 2.24 7.76 -5.42
CA LYS A 192 3.29 8.67 -5.92
C LYS A 192 3.29 10.05 -5.24
N LYS A 193 2.18 10.45 -4.61
CA LYS A 193 2.06 11.70 -3.85
C LYS A 193 2.40 11.52 -2.37
N LYS A 194 2.94 10.38 -1.99
CA LYS A 194 3.23 10.00 -0.60
C LYS A 194 1.98 9.89 0.29
N GLN A 195 0.79 9.66 -0.30
CA GLN A 195 -0.46 9.53 0.42
C GLN A 195 -0.77 8.05 0.71
N ILE A 196 -1.31 7.77 1.89
CA ILE A 196 -1.76 6.42 2.23
C ILE A 196 -3.07 6.13 1.49
N ARG A 197 -3.09 4.99 0.79
CA ARG A 197 -4.21 4.57 -0.05
C ARG A 197 -4.88 3.29 0.44
N GLY A 198 -4.30 2.62 1.43
CA GLY A 198 -4.88 1.43 2.03
C GLY A 198 -4.03 0.81 3.13
N PHE A 199 -4.73 0.07 3.98
CA PHE A 199 -4.17 -0.81 5.00
C PHE A 199 -4.64 -2.23 4.73
N TYR A 200 -3.75 -3.21 4.86
CA TYR A 200 -3.99 -4.61 4.52
C TYR A 200 -3.37 -5.51 5.57
N ASP A 201 -4.08 -6.54 5.98
CA ASP A 201 -3.50 -7.58 6.82
C ASP A 201 -2.48 -8.40 6.00
N GLY A 202 -1.21 -8.19 6.29
CA GLY A 202 -0.08 -8.85 5.62
C GLY A 202 -0.03 -10.37 5.86
N THR A 203 -0.86 -10.92 6.76
CA THR A 203 -1.00 -12.37 6.99
C THR A 203 -2.17 -12.99 6.23
N ASN A 204 -3.09 -12.16 5.69
CA ASN A 204 -4.31 -12.60 5.02
C ASN A 204 -4.16 -12.60 3.50
N ALA A 205 -4.28 -13.76 2.87
CA ALA A 205 -4.13 -13.92 1.42
C ALA A 205 -5.17 -13.15 0.59
N ASP A 206 -6.39 -12.94 1.10
CA ASP A 206 -7.43 -12.18 0.38
C ASP A 206 -7.14 -10.68 0.44
N ASP A 207 -6.58 -10.18 1.55
CA ASP A 207 -6.09 -8.82 1.65
C ASP A 207 -4.90 -8.56 0.70
N ILE A 208 -4.02 -9.54 0.53
CA ILE A 208 -2.92 -9.44 -0.44
C ILE A 208 -3.44 -9.37 -1.89
N LYS A 209 -4.46 -10.14 -2.25
CA LYS A 209 -5.11 -10.01 -3.57
C LYS A 209 -5.70 -8.63 -3.77
N ARG A 210 -6.42 -8.11 -2.75
CA ARG A 210 -6.97 -6.76 -2.77
C ARG A 210 -5.87 -5.70 -2.93
N LEU A 211 -4.74 -5.86 -2.23
CA LEU A 211 -3.57 -4.99 -2.36
C LEU A 211 -3.00 -4.98 -3.78
N ILE A 212 -2.87 -6.15 -4.42
CA ILE A 212 -2.40 -6.27 -5.81
C ILE A 212 -3.34 -5.51 -6.76
N ASP A 213 -4.65 -5.70 -6.61
CA ASP A 213 -5.64 -5.02 -7.46
C ASP A 213 -5.61 -3.49 -7.23
N ASP A 214 -5.43 -3.05 -6.00
CA ASP A 214 -5.35 -1.64 -5.64
C ASP A 214 -4.04 -0.98 -6.15
N ILE A 215 -2.91 -1.71 -6.15
CA ILE A 215 -1.67 -1.26 -6.79
C ILE A 215 -1.88 -1.07 -8.30
N ARG A 216 -2.48 -2.04 -8.99
CA ARG A 216 -2.79 -1.94 -10.43
C ARG A 216 -3.67 -0.74 -10.74
N LEU A 217 -4.68 -0.50 -9.91
CA LEU A 217 -5.57 0.65 -10.03
C LEU A 217 -4.82 1.99 -9.91
N LEU A 218 -3.83 2.08 -9.00
CA LEU A 218 -2.98 3.27 -8.88
C LEU A 218 -2.04 3.44 -10.08
N MET A 219 -1.57 2.34 -10.69
CA MET A 219 -0.71 2.39 -11.87
C MET A 219 -1.45 2.91 -13.12
N GLU A 220 -2.75 2.59 -13.26
CA GLU A 220 -3.57 3.02 -14.41
C GLU A 220 -3.89 4.53 -14.40
N LYS A 221 -3.79 5.20 -13.25
CA LYS A 221 -4.18 6.62 -13.09
C LYS A 221 -3.08 7.62 -13.41
N ASN A 222 -1.93 7.16 -13.87
CA ASN A 222 -0.74 8.02 -14.12
C ASN A 222 -0.31 8.03 -15.58
#